data_aa95e116cebd26e9cae4f9bfa3c70e69
#
_entry.id   aa95e116cebd26e9cae4f9bfa3c70e69
#
_cell.length_a   1.000
_cell.length_b   1.000
_cell.length_c   1.000
_cell.angle_alpha   90.00
_cell.angle_beta   90.00
_cell.angle_gamma   90.00
#
_symmetry.space_group_name_H-M   'P 1'
#
loop_
_entity.id
_entity.type
_entity.pdbx_description
1 polymer ?
#
loop_
_entity_poly.entity_id
_entity_poly.type
_entity_poly.pdbx_seq_one_letter_code
_entity_poly.pdbx_strand_id
1 'polypeptide(L)'
;VRHALTIPQQRAFMEYIATHPIYFHWWPIFTIFLGTGCRIGEILGLRWEDIDYEKRIISINHNLTYYPVGEDRASENHISTPKTEAGMRTIPMLDTVKDAFEMIWEEQKENGWTDAEIDGMTGFVFCNRYGNIMNAQSVNRAIKRISSAYNATEEVEAKKEHREPVLLPDFSAHSLRHTFCTRLCERETNLKIIQSIMGHKDIQTTMDIY
;
A
#
# COMPACT_ATOMS: atom_id res chain seq x y z
N VAL A 1 15.41 -4.21 12.59
CA VAL A 1 14.65 -5.35 12.04
C VAL A 1 13.25 -4.84 11.71
N ARG A 2 12.80 -5.05 10.47
CA ARG A 2 11.45 -4.63 10.03
C ARG A 2 10.50 -5.76 10.33
N HIS A 3 9.54 -5.53 11.23
CA HIS A 3 8.58 -6.54 11.65
C HIS A 3 7.23 -6.35 10.94
N ALA A 4 6.54 -7.46 10.71
CA ALA A 4 5.13 -7.46 10.36
C ALA A 4 4.30 -6.96 11.55
N LEU A 5 3.19 -6.31 11.28
CA LEU A 5 2.20 -6.00 12.31
C LEU A 5 1.58 -7.31 12.83
N THR A 6 1.35 -7.38 14.13
CA THR A 6 0.52 -8.45 14.69
C THR A 6 -0.93 -8.33 14.22
N ILE A 7 -1.72 -9.39 14.34
CA ILE A 7 -3.15 -9.35 13.98
C ILE A 7 -3.91 -8.25 14.74
N PRO A 8 -3.74 -8.10 16.08
CA PRO A 8 -4.37 -7.00 16.81
C PRO A 8 -3.93 -5.62 16.31
N GLN A 9 -2.63 -5.41 16.03
CA GLN A 9 -2.11 -4.15 15.52
C GLN A 9 -2.65 -3.81 14.14
N GLN A 10 -2.66 -4.78 13.21
CA GLN A 10 -3.22 -4.58 11.87
C GLN A 10 -4.71 -4.21 11.94
N ARG A 11 -5.48 -4.91 12.78
CA ARG A 11 -6.90 -4.64 12.99
C ARG A 11 -7.10 -3.24 13.55
N ALA A 12 -6.39 -2.90 14.64
CA ALA A 12 -6.48 -1.60 15.29
C ALA A 12 -6.18 -0.44 14.32
N PHE A 13 -5.12 -0.57 13.52
CA PHE A 13 -4.77 0.42 12.50
C PHE A 13 -5.88 0.63 11.47
N MET A 14 -6.43 -0.46 10.92
CA MET A 14 -7.46 -0.39 9.87
C MET A 14 -8.82 0.06 10.41
N GLU A 15 -9.22 -0.39 11.60
CA GLU A 15 -10.47 0.04 12.25
C GLU A 15 -10.42 1.53 12.63
N TYR A 16 -9.30 1.99 13.15
CA TYR A 16 -9.12 3.41 13.47
C TYR A 16 -9.27 4.29 12.22
N ILE A 17 -8.64 3.92 11.12
CA ILE A 17 -8.76 4.64 9.85
C ILE A 17 -10.20 4.60 9.33
N ALA A 18 -10.83 3.44 9.35
CA ALA A 18 -12.18 3.24 8.83
C ALA A 18 -13.25 4.09 9.55
N THR A 19 -13.02 4.38 10.83
CA THR A 19 -13.99 5.13 11.68
C THR A 19 -13.61 6.59 11.88
N HIS A 20 -12.38 6.99 11.53
CA HIS A 20 -11.90 8.34 11.81
C HIS A 20 -12.22 9.30 10.66
N PRO A 21 -12.97 10.41 10.91
CA PRO A 21 -13.48 11.28 9.85
C PRO A 21 -12.38 11.96 9.01
N ILE A 22 -11.19 12.20 9.60
CA ILE A 22 -10.06 12.83 8.90
C ILE A 22 -9.21 11.80 8.14
N TYR A 23 -9.12 10.56 8.65
CA TYR A 23 -8.20 9.57 8.10
C TYR A 23 -8.86 8.56 7.18
N PHE A 24 -10.18 8.54 7.08
CA PHE A 24 -10.92 7.58 6.28
C PHE A 24 -10.48 7.52 4.81
N HIS A 25 -10.09 8.65 4.21
CA HIS A 25 -9.57 8.70 2.83
C HIS A 25 -8.28 7.91 2.61
N TRP A 26 -7.58 7.48 3.68
CA TRP A 26 -6.43 6.58 3.61
C TRP A 26 -6.81 5.10 3.64
N TRP A 27 -8.05 4.78 3.98
CA TRP A 27 -8.49 3.40 4.10
C TRP A 27 -8.29 2.60 2.81
N PRO A 28 -8.67 3.10 1.61
CA PRO A 28 -8.52 2.35 0.37
C PRO A 28 -7.07 1.97 0.07
N ILE A 29 -6.14 2.91 0.14
CA ILE A 29 -4.73 2.63 -0.18
C ILE A 29 -4.12 1.61 0.79
N PHE A 30 -4.39 1.71 2.10
CA PHE A 30 -3.86 0.74 3.06
C PHE A 30 -4.52 -0.64 2.95
N THR A 31 -5.80 -0.70 2.57
CA THR A 31 -6.48 -1.95 2.22
C THR A 31 -5.78 -2.62 1.03
N ILE A 32 -5.42 -1.87 0.01
CA ILE A 32 -4.70 -2.38 -1.17
C ILE A 32 -3.29 -2.86 -0.78
N PHE A 33 -2.55 -2.13 0.06
CA PHE A 33 -1.26 -2.59 0.58
C PHE A 33 -1.36 -3.94 1.29
N LEU A 34 -2.31 -4.06 2.21
CA LEU A 34 -2.52 -5.26 3.03
C LEU A 34 -3.16 -6.42 2.26
N GLY A 35 -3.82 -6.15 1.14
CA GLY A 35 -4.47 -7.16 0.30
C GLY A 35 -3.64 -7.62 -0.90
N THR A 36 -2.54 -6.94 -1.23
CA THR A 36 -1.71 -7.25 -2.41
C THR A 36 -0.25 -7.54 -2.07
N GLY A 37 0.25 -6.97 -0.98
CA GLY A 37 1.66 -7.04 -0.61
C GLY A 37 2.61 -6.39 -1.62
N CYS A 38 2.12 -5.54 -2.51
CA CYS A 38 2.94 -4.82 -3.48
C CYS A 38 3.93 -3.86 -2.82
N ARG A 39 5.01 -3.54 -3.52
CA ARG A 39 5.92 -2.48 -3.11
C ARG A 39 5.26 -1.12 -3.26
N ILE A 40 5.66 -0.15 -2.44
CA ILE A 40 5.06 1.18 -2.45
C ILE A 40 5.10 1.84 -3.83
N GLY A 41 6.22 1.74 -4.55
CA GLY A 41 6.31 2.29 -5.90
C GLY A 41 5.47 1.53 -6.93
N GLU A 42 5.25 0.23 -6.75
CA GLU A 42 4.33 -0.56 -7.57
C GLU A 42 2.89 -0.09 -7.38
N ILE A 43 2.46 0.13 -6.12
CA ILE A 43 1.10 0.64 -5.81
C ILE A 43 0.92 2.05 -6.34
N LEU A 44 1.85 2.96 -6.03
CA LEU A 44 1.71 4.36 -6.44
C LEU A 44 1.83 4.57 -7.96
N GLY A 45 2.45 3.61 -8.66
CA GLY A 45 2.52 3.58 -10.12
C GLY A 45 1.28 3.00 -10.79
N LEU A 46 0.34 2.39 -10.07
CA LEU A 46 -0.85 1.78 -10.66
C LEU A 46 -1.69 2.79 -11.44
N ARG A 47 -2.12 2.35 -12.61
CA ARG A 47 -3.01 3.07 -13.50
C ARG A 47 -4.34 2.31 -13.61
N TRP A 48 -5.40 3.00 -13.96
CA TRP A 48 -6.71 2.35 -14.08
C TRP A 48 -6.72 1.23 -15.12
N GLU A 49 -5.89 1.29 -16.16
CA GLU A 49 -5.74 0.23 -17.16
C GLU A 49 -5.10 -1.04 -16.62
N ASP A 50 -4.42 -0.98 -15.46
CA ASP A 50 -3.80 -2.14 -14.80
C ASP A 50 -4.81 -2.96 -14.00
N ILE A 51 -6.02 -2.45 -13.80
CA ILE A 51 -7.07 -3.03 -12.97
C ILE A 51 -8.11 -3.72 -13.85
N ASP A 52 -8.12 -5.05 -13.87
CA ASP A 52 -9.11 -5.85 -14.59
C ASP A 52 -10.16 -6.39 -13.60
N TYR A 53 -11.31 -5.71 -13.57
CA TYR A 53 -12.41 -6.09 -12.68
C TYR A 53 -13.10 -7.39 -13.10
N GLU A 54 -13.13 -7.71 -14.40
CA GLU A 54 -13.76 -8.92 -14.90
C GLU A 54 -12.94 -10.16 -14.55
N LYS A 55 -11.63 -10.11 -14.79
CA LYS A 55 -10.70 -11.20 -14.44
C LYS A 55 -10.29 -11.19 -12.99
N ARG A 56 -10.60 -10.16 -12.25
CA ARG A 56 -10.23 -10.00 -10.83
C ARG A 56 -8.71 -10.06 -10.65
N ILE A 57 -7.98 -9.31 -11.46
CA ILE A 57 -6.52 -9.23 -11.41
C ILE A 57 -6.02 -7.79 -11.44
N ILE A 58 -4.84 -7.60 -10.88
CA ILE A 58 -4.06 -6.36 -10.91
C ILE A 58 -2.75 -6.66 -11.62
N SER A 59 -2.44 -5.91 -12.67
CA SER A 59 -1.20 -6.05 -13.42
C SER A 59 -0.10 -5.18 -12.82
N ILE A 60 0.98 -5.77 -12.33
CA ILE A 60 2.16 -5.06 -11.86
C ILE A 60 3.20 -5.10 -12.97
N ASN A 61 3.38 -4.00 -13.69
CA ASN A 61 4.21 -3.90 -14.88
C ASN A 61 5.15 -2.68 -14.87
N HIS A 62 5.02 -1.80 -13.87
CA HIS A 62 5.88 -0.64 -13.69
C HIS A 62 5.95 -0.21 -12.22
N ASN A 63 6.83 0.74 -11.92
CA ASN A 63 7.11 1.19 -10.58
C ASN A 63 7.37 2.70 -10.58
N LEU A 64 6.66 3.45 -9.73
CA LEU A 64 6.89 4.86 -9.50
C LEU A 64 8.08 5.05 -8.58
N THR A 65 9.02 5.87 -9.01
CA THR A 65 10.18 6.28 -8.23
C THR A 65 10.21 7.80 -8.09
N TYR A 66 10.77 8.29 -6.99
CA TYR A 66 10.89 9.72 -6.70
C TYR A 66 12.32 10.00 -6.29
N TYR A 67 13.08 10.67 -7.17
CA TYR A 67 14.49 10.94 -6.93
C TYR A 67 14.91 12.30 -7.52
N PRO A 68 16.02 12.89 -7.02
CA PRO A 68 16.55 14.16 -7.54
C PRO A 68 17.01 14.02 -8.98
N VAL A 69 16.66 15.01 -9.83
CA VAL A 69 17.09 15.10 -11.23
C VAL A 69 17.70 16.47 -11.48
N GLY A 70 18.76 16.51 -12.31
CA GLY A 70 19.42 17.73 -12.72
C GLY A 70 20.33 18.36 -11.65
N GLU A 71 20.88 19.53 -11.99
CA GLU A 71 21.83 20.27 -11.14
C GLU A 71 21.14 20.88 -9.92
N ASP A 72 19.89 21.29 -10.04
CA ASP A 72 19.07 21.88 -8.96
C ASP A 72 18.59 20.87 -7.92
N ARG A 73 18.83 19.56 -8.14
CA ARG A 73 18.42 18.46 -7.26
C ARG A 73 16.95 18.46 -6.86
N ALA A 74 16.07 19.05 -7.66
CA ALA A 74 14.64 18.90 -7.50
C ALA A 74 14.27 17.43 -7.67
N SER A 75 13.45 16.88 -6.74
CA SER A 75 13.01 15.50 -6.87
C SER A 75 11.76 15.44 -7.71
N GLU A 76 11.76 14.54 -8.67
CA GLU A 76 10.66 14.33 -9.61
C GLU A 76 10.19 12.87 -9.59
N ASN A 77 8.95 12.67 -10.01
CA ASN A 77 8.39 11.33 -10.20
C ASN A 77 8.84 10.77 -11.54
N HIS A 78 9.25 9.50 -11.54
CA HIS A 78 9.63 8.77 -12.75
C HIS A 78 9.00 7.38 -12.74
N ILE A 79 8.67 6.87 -13.91
CA ILE A 79 8.21 5.51 -14.10
C ILE A 79 9.40 4.66 -14.55
N SER A 80 9.60 3.55 -13.88
CA SER A 80 10.55 2.53 -14.28
C SER A 80 9.84 1.20 -14.52
N THR A 81 10.23 0.50 -15.58
CA THR A 81 9.82 -0.89 -15.77
C THR A 81 10.62 -1.79 -14.84
N PRO A 82 10.03 -2.89 -14.34
CA PRO A 82 10.77 -3.86 -13.55
C PRO A 82 11.96 -4.40 -14.34
N LYS A 83 13.12 -4.44 -13.68
CA LYS A 83 14.39 -4.89 -14.31
C LYS A 83 14.41 -6.39 -14.67
N THR A 84 13.41 -7.16 -14.24
CA THR A 84 13.31 -8.60 -14.44
C THR A 84 11.87 -8.99 -14.76
N GLU A 85 11.67 -10.07 -15.51
CA GLU A 85 10.35 -10.65 -15.78
C GLU A 85 9.59 -10.99 -14.48
N ALA A 86 10.29 -11.44 -13.45
CA ALA A 86 9.69 -11.70 -12.13
C ALA A 86 9.10 -10.44 -11.45
N GLY A 87 9.49 -9.24 -11.90
CA GLY A 87 8.91 -7.98 -11.47
C GLY A 87 7.56 -7.70 -12.15
N MET A 88 7.34 -8.23 -13.35
CA MET A 88 6.07 -8.16 -14.06
C MET A 88 5.21 -9.36 -13.67
N ARG A 89 4.10 -9.11 -13.03
CA ARG A 89 3.22 -10.17 -12.52
C ARG A 89 1.78 -9.68 -12.42
N THR A 90 0.87 -10.63 -12.34
CA THR A 90 -0.53 -10.36 -11.99
C THR A 90 -0.79 -10.82 -10.56
N ILE A 91 -1.61 -10.05 -9.85
CA ILE A 91 -2.02 -10.33 -8.48
C ILE A 91 -3.51 -10.53 -8.47
N PRO A 92 -4.04 -11.60 -7.82
CA PRO A 92 -5.47 -11.76 -7.63
C PRO A 92 -6.06 -10.60 -6.84
N MET A 93 -7.20 -10.08 -7.27
CA MET A 93 -7.93 -9.01 -6.61
C MET A 93 -8.95 -9.59 -5.63
N LEU A 94 -8.67 -9.48 -4.34
CA LEU A 94 -9.61 -9.84 -3.28
C LEU A 94 -10.83 -8.89 -3.28
N ASP A 95 -11.97 -9.31 -2.71
CA ASP A 95 -13.19 -8.50 -2.65
C ASP A 95 -12.94 -7.15 -1.96
N THR A 96 -12.27 -7.16 -0.81
CA THR A 96 -11.94 -5.92 -0.08
C THR A 96 -11.03 -4.98 -0.88
N VAL A 97 -10.14 -5.53 -1.71
CA VAL A 97 -9.26 -4.74 -2.59
C VAL A 97 -10.06 -4.15 -3.75
N LYS A 98 -11.00 -4.94 -4.31
CA LYS A 98 -11.94 -4.44 -5.32
C LYS A 98 -12.75 -3.26 -4.78
N ASP A 99 -13.37 -3.43 -3.61
CA ASP A 99 -14.16 -2.37 -2.97
C ASP A 99 -13.32 -1.10 -2.74
N ALA A 100 -12.05 -1.27 -2.33
CA ALA A 100 -11.13 -0.15 -2.15
C ALA A 100 -10.83 0.60 -3.47
N PHE A 101 -10.64 -0.11 -4.58
CA PHE A 101 -10.49 0.54 -5.90
C PHE A 101 -11.78 1.21 -6.36
N GLU A 102 -12.94 0.60 -6.14
CA GLU A 102 -14.23 1.19 -6.48
C GLU A 102 -14.47 2.50 -5.69
N MET A 103 -14.09 2.57 -4.42
CA MET A 103 -14.16 3.81 -3.63
C MET A 103 -13.29 4.93 -4.25
N ILE A 104 -12.06 4.62 -4.67
CA ILE A 104 -11.17 5.61 -5.31
C ILE A 104 -11.75 6.04 -6.67
N TRP A 105 -12.31 5.10 -7.43
CA TRP A 105 -12.94 5.37 -8.72
C TRP A 105 -14.11 6.35 -8.58
N GLU A 106 -15.04 6.09 -7.66
CA GLU A 106 -16.17 6.99 -7.42
C GLU A 106 -15.72 8.36 -6.90
N GLU A 107 -14.70 8.42 -6.02
CA GLU A 107 -14.13 9.68 -5.57
C GLU A 107 -13.55 10.50 -6.74
N GLN A 108 -12.79 9.88 -7.63
CA GLN A 108 -12.23 10.57 -8.81
C GLN A 108 -13.31 10.95 -9.82
N LYS A 109 -14.35 10.17 -9.98
CA LYS A 109 -15.48 10.48 -10.81
C LYS A 109 -16.27 11.71 -10.32
N GLU A 110 -16.39 11.88 -9.00
CA GLU A 110 -17.07 13.02 -8.39
C GLU A 110 -16.19 14.28 -8.38
N ASN A 111 -14.91 14.14 -8.04
CA ASN A 111 -14.00 15.26 -7.81
C ASN A 111 -13.16 15.66 -9.05
N GLY A 112 -13.23 14.86 -10.10
CA GLY A 112 -12.41 15.01 -11.32
C GLY A 112 -11.24 14.03 -11.36
N TRP A 113 -10.96 13.54 -12.55
CA TRP A 113 -9.81 12.69 -12.84
C TRP A 113 -8.53 13.50 -12.84
N THR A 114 -7.43 12.89 -12.43
CA THR A 114 -6.11 13.50 -12.61
C THR A 114 -5.74 13.52 -14.09
N ASP A 115 -5.19 14.64 -14.53
CA ASP A 115 -4.55 14.84 -15.83
C ASP A 115 -3.01 14.73 -15.74
N ALA A 116 -2.51 14.35 -14.55
CA ALA A 116 -1.08 14.22 -14.33
C ALA A 116 -0.46 13.16 -15.26
N GLU A 117 0.65 13.56 -15.89
CA GLU A 117 1.45 12.72 -16.77
C GLU A 117 2.86 12.55 -16.20
N ILE A 118 3.36 11.31 -16.19
CA ILE A 118 4.74 10.99 -15.80
C ILE A 118 5.32 10.08 -16.88
N ASP A 119 6.41 10.51 -17.49
CA ASP A 119 7.13 9.78 -18.54
C ASP A 119 6.18 9.26 -19.66
N GLY A 120 5.21 10.09 -20.07
CA GLY A 120 4.21 9.76 -21.10
C GLY A 120 3.05 8.89 -20.62
N MET A 121 2.97 8.54 -19.35
CA MET A 121 1.88 7.76 -18.76
C MET A 121 0.90 8.63 -18.01
N THR A 122 -0.41 8.33 -18.14
CA THR A 122 -1.55 9.00 -17.50
C THR A 122 -2.49 7.99 -16.87
N GLY A 123 -3.54 8.47 -16.20
CA GLY A 123 -4.59 7.61 -15.64
C GLY A 123 -4.19 6.94 -14.33
N PHE A 124 -3.36 7.59 -13.51
CA PHE A 124 -2.92 7.07 -12.22
C PHE A 124 -4.06 6.96 -11.20
N VAL A 125 -4.01 5.90 -10.41
CA VAL A 125 -5.03 5.60 -9.39
C VAL A 125 -4.83 6.47 -8.14
N PHE A 126 -3.58 6.66 -7.67
CA PHE A 126 -3.31 7.28 -6.38
C PHE A 126 -2.86 8.74 -6.52
N CYS A 127 -3.83 9.64 -6.38
CA CYS A 127 -3.61 11.07 -6.43
C CYS A 127 -4.04 11.72 -5.11
N ASN A 128 -3.46 12.87 -4.81
CA ASN A 128 -3.91 13.69 -3.70
C ASN A 128 -5.10 14.57 -4.15
N ARG A 129 -5.73 15.27 -3.19
CA ARG A 129 -6.88 16.17 -3.45
C ARG A 129 -6.62 17.32 -4.45
N TYR A 130 -5.37 17.52 -4.85
CA TYR A 130 -4.97 18.53 -5.84
C TYR A 130 -4.70 17.90 -7.22
N GLY A 131 -4.99 16.62 -7.41
CA GLY A 131 -4.73 15.88 -8.65
C GLY A 131 -3.27 15.46 -8.83
N ASN A 132 -2.37 15.76 -7.89
CA ASN A 132 -0.97 15.35 -7.99
C ASN A 132 -0.81 13.90 -7.55
N ILE A 133 0.05 13.15 -8.23
CA ILE A 133 0.35 11.77 -7.90
C ILE A 133 1.03 11.69 -6.53
N MET A 134 0.58 10.75 -5.71
CA MET A 134 1.15 10.50 -4.39
C MET A 134 2.56 9.95 -4.50
N ASN A 135 3.43 10.30 -3.56
CA ASN A 135 4.76 9.73 -3.45
C ASN A 135 4.94 8.91 -2.15
N ALA A 136 6.00 8.10 -2.11
CA ALA A 136 6.29 7.23 -0.98
C ALA A 136 6.46 7.98 0.35
N GLN A 137 6.98 9.20 0.30
CA GLN A 137 7.16 10.01 1.50
C GLN A 137 5.83 10.48 2.09
N SER A 138 4.85 10.84 1.23
CA SER A 138 3.52 11.26 1.68
C SER A 138 2.78 10.12 2.39
N VAL A 139 2.85 8.90 1.83
CA VAL A 139 2.26 7.70 2.42
C VAL A 139 2.89 7.37 3.77
N ASN A 140 4.22 7.35 3.85
CA ASN A 140 4.90 7.05 5.12
C ASN A 140 4.67 8.12 6.18
N ARG A 141 4.58 9.40 5.81
CA ARG A 141 4.17 10.48 6.74
C ARG A 141 2.75 10.29 7.24
N ALA A 142 1.84 9.82 6.38
CA ALA A 142 0.46 9.51 6.79
C ALA A 142 0.44 8.36 7.78
N ILE A 143 1.15 7.25 7.52
CA ILE A 143 1.27 6.13 8.46
C ILE A 143 1.74 6.63 9.82
N LYS A 144 2.83 7.39 9.88
CA LYS A 144 3.39 7.90 11.13
C LYS A 144 2.39 8.78 11.89
N ARG A 145 1.72 9.72 11.19
CA ARG A 145 0.73 10.60 11.79
C ARG A 145 -0.48 9.84 12.35
N ILE A 146 -1.00 8.89 11.57
CA ILE A 146 -2.16 8.07 11.96
C ILE A 146 -1.81 7.20 13.17
N SER A 147 -0.65 6.52 13.13
CA SER A 147 -0.20 5.67 14.24
C SER A 147 0.02 6.45 15.53
N SER A 148 0.61 7.66 15.44
CA SER A 148 0.80 8.51 16.62
C SER A 148 -0.55 8.99 17.19
N ALA A 149 -1.50 9.36 16.34
CA ALA A 149 -2.82 9.78 16.78
C ALA A 149 -3.61 8.61 17.41
N TYR A 150 -3.56 7.44 16.81
CA TYR A 150 -4.16 6.23 17.36
C TYR A 150 -3.57 5.90 18.74
N ASN A 151 -2.23 5.79 18.85
CA ASN A 151 -1.57 5.42 20.10
C ASN A 151 -1.92 6.38 21.24
N ALA A 152 -1.97 7.69 20.97
CA ALA A 152 -2.35 8.68 21.97
C ALA A 152 -3.80 8.50 22.49
N THR A 153 -4.71 8.10 21.61
CA THR A 153 -6.11 7.79 21.96
C THR A 153 -6.20 6.47 22.71
N GLU A 154 -5.54 5.45 22.21
CA GLU A 154 -5.56 4.08 22.76
C GLU A 154 -4.99 4.03 24.20
N GLU A 155 -3.90 4.74 24.47
CA GLU A 155 -3.34 4.80 25.85
C GLU A 155 -4.35 5.37 26.87
N VAL A 156 -5.12 6.37 26.46
CA VAL A 156 -6.13 6.97 27.33
C VAL A 156 -7.33 6.05 27.53
N GLU A 157 -7.80 5.41 26.45
CA GLU A 157 -8.95 4.50 26.50
C GLU A 157 -8.63 3.23 27.26
N ALA A 158 -7.49 2.59 26.98
CA ALA A 158 -7.05 1.38 27.68
C ALA A 158 -6.91 1.61 29.19
N LYS A 159 -6.39 2.79 29.59
CA LYS A 159 -6.30 3.16 31.01
C LYS A 159 -7.66 3.31 31.67
N LYS A 160 -8.65 3.90 30.97
CA LYS A 160 -10.01 4.03 31.48
C LYS A 160 -10.71 2.68 31.64
N GLU A 161 -10.43 1.77 30.69
CA GLU A 161 -11.03 0.44 30.65
C GLU A 161 -10.26 -0.60 31.47
N HIS A 162 -9.15 -0.21 32.11
CA HIS A 162 -8.27 -1.09 32.90
C HIS A 162 -7.76 -2.31 32.11
N ARG A 163 -7.40 -2.10 30.83
CA ARG A 163 -6.81 -3.11 29.95
C ARG A 163 -5.43 -2.69 29.43
N GLU A 164 -4.68 -3.66 28.94
CA GLU A 164 -3.43 -3.37 28.23
C GLU A 164 -3.71 -2.70 26.86
N PRO A 165 -2.97 -1.65 26.51
CA PRO A 165 -3.14 -0.98 25.23
C PRO A 165 -2.55 -1.81 24.07
N VAL A 166 -3.21 -1.79 22.93
CA VAL A 166 -2.69 -2.35 21.68
C VAL A 166 -1.98 -1.24 20.91
N LEU A 167 -0.73 -0.99 21.22
CA LEU A 167 0.03 0.08 20.58
C LEU A 167 0.62 -0.35 19.23
N LEU A 168 0.58 0.59 18.28
CA LEU A 168 1.21 0.44 16.98
C LEU A 168 2.71 0.77 17.09
N PRO A 169 3.60 -0.06 16.55
CA PRO A 169 5.02 0.24 16.50
C PRO A 169 5.31 1.36 15.49
N ASP A 170 6.53 1.85 15.44
CA ASP A 170 7.00 2.65 14.30
C ASP A 170 7.13 1.74 13.08
N PHE A 171 6.37 2.01 12.03
CA PHE A 171 6.33 1.19 10.82
C PHE A 171 6.14 2.03 9.56
N SER A 172 6.32 1.40 8.41
CA SER A 172 6.20 2.03 7.09
C SER A 172 5.36 1.18 6.13
N ALA A 173 5.09 1.69 4.94
CA ALA A 173 4.45 0.92 3.87
C ALA A 173 5.16 -0.41 3.57
N HIS A 174 6.49 -0.46 3.74
CA HIS A 174 7.23 -1.71 3.60
C HIS A 174 6.85 -2.75 4.67
N SER A 175 6.55 -2.32 5.89
CA SER A 175 6.05 -3.20 6.95
C SER A 175 4.66 -3.78 6.64
N LEU A 176 3.81 -3.02 5.92
CA LEU A 176 2.51 -3.53 5.44
C LEU A 176 2.71 -4.67 4.42
N ARG A 177 3.70 -4.55 3.54
CA ARG A 177 4.08 -5.65 2.64
C ARG A 177 4.59 -6.86 3.42
N HIS A 178 5.42 -6.67 4.45
CA HIS A 178 5.85 -7.77 5.34
C HIS A 178 4.66 -8.40 6.05
N THR A 179 3.71 -7.60 6.52
CA THR A 179 2.48 -8.08 7.14
C THR A 179 1.69 -8.97 6.20
N PHE A 180 1.48 -8.54 4.94
CA PHE A 180 0.83 -9.36 3.93
C PHE A 180 1.59 -10.67 3.68
N CYS A 181 2.91 -10.60 3.50
CA CYS A 181 3.74 -11.79 3.25
C CYS A 181 3.63 -12.80 4.41
N THR A 182 3.74 -12.33 5.65
CA THR A 182 3.55 -13.19 6.84
C THR A 182 2.17 -13.85 6.85
N ARG A 183 1.09 -13.09 6.59
CA ARG A 183 -0.28 -13.66 6.53
C ARG A 183 -0.46 -14.65 5.39
N LEU A 184 0.19 -14.39 4.26
CA LEU A 184 0.19 -15.31 3.12
C LEU A 184 0.93 -16.61 3.46
N CYS A 185 2.10 -16.53 4.09
CA CYS A 185 2.88 -17.68 4.53
C CYS A 185 2.15 -18.53 5.59
N GLU A 186 1.35 -17.91 6.45
CA GLU A 186 0.52 -18.65 7.44
C GLU A 186 -0.58 -19.51 6.80
N ARG A 187 -0.97 -19.22 5.56
CA ARG A 187 -2.09 -19.89 4.87
C ARG A 187 -1.68 -20.68 3.63
N GLU A 188 -0.60 -20.27 2.99
CA GLU A 188 -0.09 -20.88 1.76
C GLU A 188 1.29 -21.51 2.04
N THR A 189 1.40 -22.79 1.79
CA THR A 189 2.64 -23.55 2.01
C THR A 189 3.50 -23.68 0.76
N ASN A 190 2.96 -23.34 -0.42
CA ASN A 190 3.70 -23.41 -1.66
C ASN A 190 4.56 -22.16 -1.84
N LEU A 191 5.85 -22.26 -1.54
CA LEU A 191 6.82 -21.17 -1.63
C LEU A 191 6.90 -20.55 -3.03
N LYS A 192 6.63 -21.29 -4.10
CA LYS A 192 6.63 -20.74 -5.47
C LYS A 192 5.45 -19.82 -5.72
N ILE A 193 4.29 -20.13 -5.15
CA ILE A 193 3.11 -19.26 -5.23
C ILE A 193 3.39 -17.96 -4.46
N ILE A 194 3.92 -18.06 -3.24
CA ILE A 194 4.28 -16.91 -2.44
C ILE A 194 5.32 -16.06 -3.16
N GLN A 195 6.38 -16.66 -3.69
CA GLN A 195 7.41 -15.98 -4.47
C GLN A 195 6.83 -15.23 -5.66
N SER A 196 5.93 -15.88 -6.42
CA SER A 196 5.28 -15.28 -7.59
C SER A 196 4.43 -14.06 -7.21
N ILE A 197 3.58 -14.18 -6.21
CA ILE A 197 2.73 -13.07 -5.74
C ILE A 197 3.58 -11.91 -5.23
N MET A 198 4.61 -12.21 -4.44
CA MET A 198 5.51 -11.20 -3.87
C MET A 198 6.46 -10.57 -4.91
N GLY A 199 6.67 -11.22 -6.05
CA GLY A 199 7.66 -10.78 -7.05
C GLY A 199 9.09 -10.78 -6.48
N HIS A 200 9.44 -11.81 -5.71
CA HIS A 200 10.79 -12.00 -5.20
C HIS A 200 11.65 -12.69 -6.27
N LYS A 201 12.78 -12.07 -6.62
CA LYS A 201 13.72 -12.65 -7.60
C LYS A 201 14.32 -13.95 -7.09
N ASP A 202 14.62 -14.00 -5.78
CA ASP A 202 15.22 -15.15 -5.11
C ASP A 202 14.24 -15.72 -4.08
N ILE A 203 14.09 -17.04 -4.07
CA ILE A 203 13.27 -17.77 -3.12
C ILE A 203 13.78 -17.61 -1.68
N GLN A 204 15.09 -17.40 -1.51
CA GLN A 204 15.69 -17.13 -0.19
C GLN A 204 15.05 -15.91 0.48
N THR A 205 14.78 -14.84 -0.29
CA THR A 205 14.08 -13.65 0.22
C THR A 205 12.68 -14.00 0.76
N THR A 206 12.01 -14.99 0.20
CA THR A 206 10.73 -15.48 0.70
C THR A 206 10.93 -16.30 1.97
N MET A 207 11.95 -17.17 1.98
CA MET A 207 12.26 -18.03 3.13
C MET A 207 12.73 -17.24 4.36
N ASP A 208 13.43 -16.11 4.18
CA ASP A 208 13.90 -15.27 5.29
C ASP A 208 12.77 -14.57 6.05
N ILE A 209 11.54 -14.60 5.52
CA ILE A 209 10.33 -14.05 6.15
C ILE A 209 9.56 -15.16 6.88
N TYR A 210 9.82 -16.41 6.55
CA TYR A 210 9.21 -17.60 7.13
C TYR A 210 9.85 -17.93 8.48
#